data_ff25fff5b5a896b37ed5cbb4f6bb17db
#
_entry.id   ff25fff5b5a896b37ed5cbb4f6bb17db
#
_cell.length_a   1.000
_cell.length_b   1.000
_cell.length_c   1.000
_cell.angle_alpha   90.00
_cell.angle_beta   90.00
_cell.angle_gamma   90.00
#
_symmetry.space_group_name_H-M   'P 1'
#
loop_
_entity.id
_entity.type
_entity.pdbx_description
1 polymer ?
#
loop_
_entity_poly.entity_id
_entity_poly.type
_entity_poly.pdbx_seq_one_letter_code
_entity_poly.pdbx_strand_id
1 'polypeptide(L)'
;MTKSSRTPISQPLQHASSAILVLAILVGAASWSQPHVDGSDIWWHLASGQFIWQNGEIPLDDPFSHTANGDRWTNHSWLWGWFFWAAYDGHADMAAWLNLTLLVVLFALVAWSAWRVSRSWLAAGATTWLVAASCHWFLDVRPQIVTLLFTALLLSTLDWRRAPWLWPPLFALWANLHAGFAFGLGLIGLCALLQTEQAVRCRQPLPRAAWVGVVCAALAAGINPWGFAIYEVPLQHIYYESPFGALIEWQATAASLDPRTYAGRFWWVVAFTLVGVLSGKATRFSIALAAVTVIMAISARRFIPLFAISAAPLAALGFGAILDAARRRLPAISSDWPRLVASGAALLVAILLWNGVHFLPRPLQRWTSGESYPSGAAAYLAAMPDPPQHLFNYYGWGGYLMLQAPGIPIFIDSRASTLYDDGLAADYFSMLNAEQGWQEKFEAHGVDAVLVPTQSRIAAALRKQRLAWRVAYVDPRSVLLFAPAGPARTRLAAPARLLPEDADLLLSRGFQSRRRGNLDRANTALLAAQRMDPMQLFIYGELMFVASLREDADELRHWTEEALQVYPRRWNPIWSFAEQAWDAMGRCEESLEALRKIRLGGPFIADELRNEVQTRIRESQCSPVR
;
A
#
# COMPACT_ATOMS: atom_id res chain seq x y z
N MET A 1 -56.57 -30.87 1.84
CA MET A 1 -55.22 -30.52 1.35
C MET A 1 -55.27 -29.15 0.75
N THR A 2 -54.98 -28.11 1.57
CA THR A 2 -55.00 -26.69 1.17
C THR A 2 -53.66 -26.37 0.52
N LYS A 3 -53.66 -26.11 -0.79
CA LYS A 3 -52.49 -25.53 -1.48
C LYS A 3 -52.28 -24.10 -0.96
N SER A 4 -51.27 -23.93 -0.13
CA SER A 4 -50.76 -22.62 0.24
C SER A 4 -50.31 -21.87 -1.02
N SER A 5 -51.06 -20.91 -1.48
CA SER A 5 -50.70 -19.97 -2.53
C SER A 5 -49.66 -19.00 -1.97
N ARG A 6 -48.38 -19.38 -2.11
CA ARG A 6 -47.28 -18.46 -1.85
C ARG A 6 -47.31 -17.37 -2.93
N THR A 7 -47.68 -16.14 -2.55
CA THR A 7 -47.58 -14.96 -3.42
C THR A 7 -46.12 -14.78 -3.86
N PRO A 8 -45.83 -14.69 -5.17
CA PRO A 8 -44.50 -14.43 -5.64
C PRO A 8 -44.06 -13.05 -5.13
N ILE A 9 -42.88 -12.98 -4.53
CA ILE A 9 -42.24 -11.71 -4.13
C ILE A 9 -42.23 -10.81 -5.39
N SER A 10 -42.82 -9.63 -5.30
CA SER A 10 -42.94 -8.73 -6.45
C SER A 10 -41.54 -8.39 -7.02
N GLN A 11 -41.39 -8.35 -8.34
CA GLN A 11 -40.14 -8.03 -9.04
C GLN A 11 -39.41 -6.78 -8.48
N PRO A 12 -40.11 -5.69 -8.10
CA PRO A 12 -39.49 -4.52 -7.49
C PRO A 12 -38.70 -4.82 -6.18
N LEU A 13 -39.25 -5.70 -5.32
CA LEU A 13 -38.59 -6.09 -4.07
C LEU A 13 -37.31 -6.91 -4.29
N GLN A 14 -37.26 -7.76 -5.35
CA GLN A 14 -36.08 -8.50 -5.74
C GLN A 14 -34.98 -7.57 -6.29
N HIS A 15 -35.37 -6.56 -7.07
CA HIS A 15 -34.41 -5.57 -7.57
C HIS A 15 -33.87 -4.66 -6.46
N ALA A 16 -34.70 -4.22 -5.53
CA ALA A 16 -34.28 -3.42 -4.39
C ALA A 16 -33.31 -4.17 -3.48
N SER A 17 -33.59 -5.45 -3.14
CA SER A 17 -32.69 -6.27 -2.32
C SER A 17 -31.34 -6.55 -3.00
N SER A 18 -31.35 -6.75 -4.32
CA SER A 18 -30.11 -6.93 -5.09
C SER A 18 -29.28 -5.64 -5.16
N ALA A 19 -29.91 -4.48 -5.30
CA ALA A 19 -29.23 -3.19 -5.28
C ALA A 19 -28.59 -2.89 -3.92
N ILE A 20 -29.31 -3.14 -2.83
CA ILE A 20 -28.80 -2.99 -1.47
C ILE A 20 -27.59 -3.91 -1.23
N LEU A 21 -27.67 -5.17 -1.67
CA LEU A 21 -26.57 -6.12 -1.56
C LEU A 21 -25.33 -5.63 -2.32
N VAL A 22 -25.50 -5.17 -3.56
CA VAL A 22 -24.39 -4.65 -4.37
C VAL A 22 -23.80 -3.41 -3.71
N LEU A 23 -24.61 -2.47 -3.24
CA LEU A 23 -24.14 -1.28 -2.54
C LEU A 23 -23.35 -1.66 -1.26
N ALA A 24 -23.87 -2.58 -0.46
CA ALA A 24 -23.18 -3.06 0.74
C ALA A 24 -21.83 -3.73 0.40
N ILE A 25 -21.76 -4.53 -0.67
CA ILE A 25 -20.52 -5.14 -1.15
C ILE A 25 -19.53 -4.06 -1.60
N LEU A 26 -19.98 -3.06 -2.34
CA LEU A 26 -19.11 -1.99 -2.85
C LEU A 26 -18.52 -1.15 -1.71
N VAL A 27 -19.39 -0.70 -0.81
CA VAL A 27 -18.93 0.08 0.36
C VAL A 27 -18.05 -0.76 1.26
N GLY A 28 -18.42 -2.01 1.51
CA GLY A 28 -17.62 -2.93 2.33
C GLY A 28 -16.27 -3.24 1.69
N ALA A 29 -16.24 -3.52 0.39
CA ALA A 29 -15.01 -3.79 -0.35
C ALA A 29 -14.10 -2.55 -0.38
N ALA A 30 -14.65 -1.37 -0.65
CA ALA A 30 -13.90 -0.13 -0.65
C ALA A 30 -13.37 0.22 0.74
N SER A 31 -14.21 0.16 1.77
CA SER A 31 -13.80 0.43 3.16
C SER A 31 -12.76 -0.56 3.67
N TRP A 32 -12.89 -1.85 3.31
CA TRP A 32 -11.92 -2.87 3.70
C TRP A 32 -10.60 -2.75 2.96
N SER A 33 -10.65 -2.32 1.70
CA SER A 33 -9.47 -2.10 0.86
C SER A 33 -8.81 -0.75 1.11
N GLN A 34 -9.39 0.10 1.98
CA GLN A 34 -8.78 1.37 2.31
C GLN A 34 -7.43 1.13 3.00
N PRO A 35 -6.34 1.66 2.44
CA PRO A 35 -5.00 1.32 2.87
C PRO A 35 -4.67 1.87 4.24
N HIS A 36 -3.80 1.15 4.90
CA HIS A 36 -2.91 1.76 5.88
C HIS A 36 -1.86 2.55 5.10
N VAL A 37 -1.59 3.80 5.48
CA VAL A 37 -0.57 4.63 4.82
C VAL A 37 0.81 4.18 5.31
N ASP A 38 1.19 2.96 4.97
CA ASP A 38 2.55 2.45 5.16
C ASP A 38 3.40 2.64 3.89
N GLY A 39 2.77 3.05 2.78
CA GLY A 39 3.42 3.30 1.51
C GLY A 39 4.25 4.58 1.53
N SER A 40 5.53 4.49 1.20
CA SER A 40 6.45 5.63 1.15
C SER A 40 6.12 6.64 0.05
N ASP A 41 5.38 6.22 -0.99
CA ASP A 41 5.23 7.04 -2.21
C ASP A 41 4.27 8.20 -2.08
N ILE A 42 3.21 8.08 -1.26
CA ILE A 42 2.24 9.17 -1.08
C ILE A 42 2.93 10.51 -0.75
N TRP A 43 3.99 10.45 0.03
CA TRP A 43 4.66 11.64 0.55
C TRP A 43 5.37 12.44 -0.51
N TRP A 44 6.14 11.79 -1.40
CA TRP A 44 6.81 12.52 -2.47
C TRP A 44 5.81 13.03 -3.53
N HIS A 45 4.68 12.31 -3.71
CA HIS A 45 3.59 12.82 -4.56
C HIS A 45 2.98 14.10 -3.96
N LEU A 46 2.73 14.13 -2.65
CA LEU A 46 2.22 15.32 -1.97
C LEU A 46 3.26 16.44 -1.98
N ALA A 47 4.54 16.16 -1.73
CA ALA A 47 5.61 17.15 -1.78
C ALA A 47 5.77 17.76 -3.18
N SER A 48 5.73 16.92 -4.22
CA SER A 48 5.72 17.37 -5.61
C SER A 48 4.47 18.19 -5.95
N GLY A 49 3.29 17.76 -5.46
CA GLY A 49 2.04 18.50 -5.62
C GLY A 49 2.09 19.86 -4.94
N GLN A 50 2.65 19.93 -3.73
CA GLN A 50 2.89 21.16 -2.99
C GLN A 50 3.81 22.11 -3.77
N PHE A 51 4.92 21.57 -4.28
CA PHE A 51 5.86 22.34 -5.09
C PHE A 51 5.17 22.99 -6.30
N ILE A 52 4.39 22.19 -7.06
CA ILE A 52 3.64 22.69 -8.23
C ILE A 52 2.62 23.76 -7.81
N TRP A 53 1.92 23.54 -6.69
CA TRP A 53 0.92 24.47 -6.19
C TRP A 53 1.51 25.82 -5.78
N GLN A 54 2.67 25.79 -5.10
CA GLN A 54 3.31 26.98 -4.57
C GLN A 54 4.07 27.78 -5.63
N ASN A 55 4.73 27.08 -6.57
CA ASN A 55 5.57 27.72 -7.58
C ASN A 55 4.85 27.97 -8.91
N GLY A 56 3.70 27.32 -9.15
CA GLY A 56 2.96 27.45 -10.40
C GLY A 56 3.63 26.77 -11.60
N GLU A 57 4.65 25.93 -11.37
CA GLU A 57 5.42 25.24 -12.40
C GLU A 57 5.64 23.76 -12.05
N ILE A 58 5.77 22.92 -13.09
CA ILE A 58 6.06 21.49 -12.92
C ILE A 58 7.57 21.31 -12.93
N PRO A 59 8.17 20.71 -11.88
CA PRO A 59 9.62 20.48 -11.85
C PRO A 59 10.00 19.46 -12.92
N LEU A 60 10.86 19.88 -13.85
CA LEU A 60 11.44 19.01 -14.89
C LEU A 60 12.75 18.36 -14.42
N ASP A 61 13.38 18.98 -13.44
CA ASP A 61 14.60 18.52 -12.78
C ASP A 61 14.33 18.34 -11.28
N ASP A 62 15.15 17.54 -10.59
CA ASP A 62 14.94 17.25 -9.16
C ASP A 62 15.28 18.46 -8.26
N PRO A 63 14.34 18.98 -7.48
CA PRO A 63 14.59 20.05 -6.53
C PRO A 63 14.76 19.57 -5.08
N PHE A 64 14.70 18.27 -4.78
CA PHE A 64 14.52 17.75 -3.43
C PHE A 64 15.73 17.00 -2.87
N SER A 65 16.50 16.32 -3.71
CA SER A 65 17.66 15.55 -3.24
C SER A 65 18.98 16.28 -3.50
N HIS A 66 19.99 16.00 -2.70
CA HIS A 66 21.34 16.54 -2.98
C HIS A 66 22.14 15.62 -3.90
N THR A 67 21.74 14.36 -4.05
CA THR A 67 22.41 13.36 -4.88
C THR A 67 22.02 13.40 -6.34
N ALA A 68 20.84 13.93 -6.64
CA ALA A 68 20.31 14.08 -8.00
C ALA A 68 19.79 15.51 -8.24
N ASN A 69 20.28 16.50 -7.48
CA ASN A 69 19.84 17.89 -7.61
C ASN A 69 20.13 18.43 -9.03
N GLY A 70 19.09 18.87 -9.69
CA GLY A 70 19.18 19.37 -11.07
C GLY A 70 19.23 18.28 -12.13
N ASP A 71 19.20 16.99 -11.76
CA ASP A 71 19.05 15.92 -12.72
C ASP A 71 17.62 15.86 -13.25
N ARG A 72 17.50 15.52 -14.54
CA ARG A 72 16.19 15.44 -15.19
C ARG A 72 15.30 14.40 -14.52
N TRP A 73 14.12 14.85 -14.11
CA TRP A 73 13.12 14.02 -13.47
C TRP A 73 11.83 13.94 -14.28
N THR A 74 11.48 12.72 -14.70
CA THR A 74 10.18 12.46 -15.36
C THR A 74 9.12 12.14 -14.32
N ASN A 75 8.48 13.16 -13.77
CA ASN A 75 7.37 12.98 -12.82
C ASN A 75 6.09 12.56 -13.56
N HIS A 76 6.02 11.30 -13.94
CA HIS A 76 4.93 10.69 -14.72
C HIS A 76 3.55 10.72 -14.04
N SER A 77 3.46 11.20 -12.81
CA SER A 77 2.22 11.29 -12.02
C SER A 77 2.01 12.69 -11.43
N TRP A 78 2.59 13.71 -12.06
CA TRP A 78 2.53 15.09 -11.61
C TRP A 78 1.11 15.60 -11.38
N LEU A 79 0.17 15.27 -12.28
CA LEU A 79 -1.22 15.71 -12.19
C LEU A 79 -1.95 15.04 -11.02
N TRP A 80 -1.61 13.77 -10.72
CA TRP A 80 -2.15 13.08 -9.55
C TRP A 80 -1.64 13.72 -8.24
N GLY A 81 -0.32 14.01 -8.15
CA GLY A 81 0.28 14.69 -7.00
C GLY A 81 -0.34 16.07 -6.76
N TRP A 82 -0.50 16.88 -7.81
CA TRP A 82 -1.14 18.18 -7.74
C TRP A 82 -2.59 18.10 -7.24
N PHE A 83 -3.38 17.17 -7.79
CA PHE A 83 -4.79 16.97 -7.42
C PHE A 83 -4.95 16.49 -5.98
N PHE A 84 -4.10 15.54 -5.55
CA PHE A 84 -4.12 15.04 -4.18
C PHE A 84 -3.62 16.08 -3.17
N TRP A 85 -2.64 16.90 -3.54
CA TRP A 85 -2.23 18.03 -2.71
C TRP A 85 -3.38 19.02 -2.50
N ALA A 86 -4.10 19.38 -3.56
CA ALA A 86 -5.25 20.28 -3.47
C ALA A 86 -6.36 19.73 -2.53
N ALA A 87 -6.52 18.39 -2.46
CA ALA A 87 -7.43 17.75 -1.53
C ALA A 87 -6.84 17.61 -0.11
N TYR A 88 -5.51 17.56 0.00
CA TYR A 88 -4.81 17.38 1.28
C TYR A 88 -4.64 18.70 2.03
N ASP A 89 -4.42 19.82 1.35
CA ASP A 89 -3.98 21.12 1.91
C ASP A 89 -4.74 21.52 3.19
N GLY A 90 -4.17 21.14 4.33
CA GLY A 90 -4.75 21.31 5.66
C GLY A 90 -5.92 20.38 6.02
N HIS A 91 -6.37 19.52 5.10
CA HIS A 91 -7.56 18.67 5.23
C HIS A 91 -7.25 17.20 4.93
N ALA A 92 -6.45 16.56 5.77
CA ALA A 92 -6.04 15.17 5.61
C ALA A 92 -7.23 14.20 5.41
N ASP A 93 -8.38 14.48 6.02
CA ASP A 93 -9.61 13.72 5.84
C ASP A 93 -10.12 13.74 4.40
N MET A 94 -9.96 14.88 3.70
CA MET A 94 -10.42 15.02 2.30
C MET A 94 -9.66 14.10 1.35
N ALA A 95 -8.35 13.94 1.53
CA ALA A 95 -7.55 12.99 0.74
C ALA A 95 -8.01 11.53 1.00
N ALA A 96 -8.35 11.20 2.23
CA ALA A 96 -8.88 9.89 2.60
C ALA A 96 -10.26 9.62 1.98
N TRP A 97 -11.16 10.59 2.00
CA TRP A 97 -12.47 10.51 1.34
C TRP A 97 -12.36 10.42 -0.17
N LEU A 98 -11.43 11.15 -0.77
CA LEU A 98 -11.15 11.06 -2.20
C LEU A 98 -10.70 9.65 -2.58
N ASN A 99 -9.74 9.08 -1.84
CA ASN A 99 -9.28 7.70 -2.08
C ASN A 99 -10.42 6.69 -1.93
N LEU A 100 -11.24 6.80 -0.88
CA LEU A 100 -12.41 5.93 -0.70
C LEU A 100 -13.37 6.05 -1.89
N THR A 101 -13.60 7.25 -2.38
CA THR A 101 -14.47 7.48 -3.56
C THR A 101 -13.92 6.79 -4.80
N LEU A 102 -12.61 6.90 -5.06
CA LEU A 102 -11.95 6.20 -6.18
C LEU A 102 -12.08 4.67 -6.05
N LEU A 103 -11.92 4.12 -4.84
CA LEU A 103 -12.11 2.69 -4.58
C LEU A 103 -13.56 2.24 -4.81
N VAL A 104 -14.55 3.02 -4.37
CA VAL A 104 -15.97 2.72 -4.62
C VAL A 104 -16.26 2.71 -6.12
N VAL A 105 -15.77 3.69 -6.86
CA VAL A 105 -15.93 3.75 -8.32
C VAL A 105 -15.23 2.57 -8.99
N LEU A 106 -14.01 2.23 -8.58
CA LEU A 106 -13.26 1.08 -9.08
C LEU A 106 -14.06 -0.22 -8.92
N PHE A 107 -14.53 -0.51 -7.71
CA PHE A 107 -15.27 -1.74 -7.45
C PHE A 107 -16.67 -1.73 -8.08
N ALA A 108 -17.29 -0.57 -8.27
CA ALA A 108 -18.53 -0.44 -9.05
C ALA A 108 -18.31 -0.85 -10.52
N LEU A 109 -17.23 -0.41 -11.14
CA LEU A 109 -16.86 -0.81 -12.50
C LEU A 109 -16.54 -2.31 -12.60
N VAL A 110 -15.83 -2.87 -11.62
CA VAL A 110 -15.56 -4.31 -11.52
C VAL A 110 -16.87 -5.09 -11.42
N ALA A 111 -17.77 -4.71 -10.51
CA ALA A 111 -19.07 -5.34 -10.32
C ALA A 111 -19.92 -5.26 -11.60
N TRP A 112 -19.92 -4.12 -12.26
CA TRP A 112 -20.63 -3.90 -13.52
C TRP A 112 -20.10 -4.79 -14.64
N SER A 113 -18.77 -4.85 -14.82
CA SER A 113 -18.13 -5.71 -15.82
C SER A 113 -18.43 -7.20 -15.57
N ALA A 114 -18.37 -7.63 -14.31
CA ALA A 114 -18.69 -8.97 -13.86
C ALA A 114 -20.17 -9.33 -14.11
N TRP A 115 -21.10 -8.41 -13.79
CA TRP A 115 -22.54 -8.59 -14.03
C TRP A 115 -22.87 -8.65 -15.53
N ARG A 116 -22.26 -7.81 -16.35
CA ARG A 116 -22.50 -7.82 -17.81
C ARG A 116 -22.27 -9.18 -18.44
N VAL A 117 -21.30 -9.93 -17.96
CA VAL A 117 -20.94 -11.26 -18.54
C VAL A 117 -21.70 -12.40 -17.87
N SER A 118 -21.80 -12.38 -16.53
CA SER A 118 -22.45 -13.46 -15.77
C SER A 118 -23.96 -13.38 -15.73
N ARG A 119 -24.53 -12.16 -15.91
CA ARG A 119 -25.96 -11.84 -15.74
C ARG A 119 -26.50 -12.25 -14.36
N SER A 120 -25.63 -12.38 -13.38
CA SER A 120 -25.94 -12.76 -12.00
C SER A 120 -25.33 -11.76 -11.03
N TRP A 121 -26.16 -11.04 -10.27
CA TRP A 121 -25.71 -10.11 -9.23
C TRP A 121 -24.93 -10.82 -8.11
N LEU A 122 -25.31 -12.07 -7.80
CA LEU A 122 -24.60 -12.85 -6.80
C LEU A 122 -23.18 -13.22 -7.26
N ALA A 123 -23.03 -13.66 -8.52
CA ALA A 123 -21.72 -13.95 -9.10
C ALA A 123 -20.86 -12.66 -9.20
N ALA A 124 -21.47 -11.53 -9.61
CA ALA A 124 -20.79 -10.25 -9.66
C ALA A 124 -20.34 -9.79 -8.28
N GLY A 125 -21.19 -9.89 -7.26
CA GLY A 125 -20.86 -9.54 -5.89
C GLY A 125 -19.75 -10.39 -5.30
N ALA A 126 -19.83 -11.73 -5.46
CA ALA A 126 -18.81 -12.66 -4.99
C ALA A 126 -17.44 -12.39 -5.67
N THR A 127 -17.48 -12.12 -6.99
CA THR A 127 -16.27 -11.76 -7.75
C THR A 127 -15.69 -10.45 -7.24
N THR A 128 -16.51 -9.42 -7.08
CA THR A 128 -16.06 -8.10 -6.61
C THR A 128 -15.41 -8.21 -5.23
N TRP A 129 -16.01 -8.98 -4.32
CA TRP A 129 -15.44 -9.25 -3.00
C TRP A 129 -14.11 -9.98 -3.08
N LEU A 130 -13.99 -11.03 -3.91
CA LEU A 130 -12.75 -11.77 -4.09
C LEU A 130 -11.65 -10.91 -4.71
N VAL A 131 -11.99 -10.07 -5.70
CA VAL A 131 -11.06 -9.08 -6.29
C VAL A 131 -10.60 -8.08 -5.23
N ALA A 132 -11.51 -7.50 -4.45
CA ALA A 132 -11.15 -6.59 -3.36
C ALA A 132 -10.25 -7.27 -2.33
N ALA A 133 -10.56 -8.51 -1.96
CA ALA A 133 -9.76 -9.31 -1.05
C ALA A 133 -8.34 -9.58 -1.56
N SER A 134 -8.19 -9.79 -2.88
CA SER A 134 -6.88 -10.02 -3.50
C SER A 134 -6.08 -8.72 -3.65
N CYS A 135 -6.76 -7.60 -3.88
CA CYS A 135 -6.14 -6.29 -4.08
C CYS A 135 -5.81 -5.57 -2.77
N HIS A 136 -6.48 -5.90 -1.68
CA HIS A 136 -6.48 -5.18 -0.40
C HIS A 136 -5.09 -4.69 0.07
N TRP A 137 -4.04 -5.50 -0.10
CA TRP A 137 -2.68 -5.16 0.32
C TRP A 137 -1.93 -4.22 -0.65
N PHE A 138 -2.49 -3.97 -1.83
CA PHE A 138 -1.84 -3.25 -2.93
C PHE A 138 -2.55 -1.95 -3.29
N LEU A 139 -3.62 -1.59 -2.55
CA LEU A 139 -4.44 -0.40 -2.82
C LEU A 139 -4.03 0.78 -1.93
N ASP A 140 -2.74 1.08 -1.90
CA ASP A 140 -2.24 2.27 -1.24
C ASP A 140 -2.75 3.55 -1.92
N VAL A 141 -2.65 4.68 -1.22
CA VAL A 141 -2.97 6.00 -1.79
C VAL A 141 -1.86 6.39 -2.77
N ARG A 142 -1.87 5.75 -3.94
CA ARG A 142 -0.86 5.93 -5.00
C ARG A 142 -1.52 6.13 -6.35
N PRO A 143 -0.84 6.77 -7.33
CA PRO A 143 -1.39 6.98 -8.68
C PRO A 143 -1.72 5.68 -9.43
N GLN A 144 -1.20 4.53 -9.03
CA GLN A 144 -1.56 3.23 -9.61
C GLN A 144 -3.05 2.93 -9.59
N ILE A 145 -3.83 3.52 -8.64
CA ILE A 145 -5.29 3.39 -8.59
C ILE A 145 -5.95 3.89 -9.88
N VAL A 146 -5.36 4.90 -10.53
CA VAL A 146 -5.83 5.44 -11.81
C VAL A 146 -5.74 4.36 -12.90
N THR A 147 -4.63 3.61 -12.94
CA THR A 147 -4.48 2.51 -13.89
C THR A 147 -5.51 1.41 -13.67
N LEU A 148 -5.77 1.05 -12.42
CA LEU A 148 -6.80 0.06 -12.09
C LEU A 148 -8.20 0.56 -12.48
N LEU A 149 -8.48 1.83 -12.20
CA LEU A 149 -9.75 2.48 -12.52
C LEU A 149 -10.00 2.54 -14.03
N PHE A 150 -9.01 3.01 -14.81
CA PHE A 150 -9.15 3.12 -16.26
C PHE A 150 -9.15 1.74 -16.95
N THR A 151 -8.42 0.77 -16.41
CA THR A 151 -8.55 -0.63 -16.85
C THR A 151 -9.96 -1.16 -16.61
N ALA A 152 -10.53 -0.98 -15.41
CA ALA A 152 -11.88 -1.39 -15.10
C ALA A 152 -12.92 -0.63 -15.96
N LEU A 153 -12.71 0.66 -16.21
CA LEU A 153 -13.56 1.46 -17.11
C LEU A 153 -13.53 0.90 -18.52
N LEU A 154 -12.36 0.66 -19.07
CA LEU A 154 -12.21 0.07 -20.40
C LEU A 154 -12.88 -1.31 -20.48
N LEU A 155 -12.75 -2.18 -19.47
CA LEU A 155 -13.39 -3.48 -19.43
C LEU A 155 -14.91 -3.40 -19.25
N SER A 156 -15.40 -2.39 -18.55
CA SER A 156 -16.84 -2.19 -18.31
C SER A 156 -17.58 -1.61 -19.50
N THR A 157 -16.90 -0.84 -20.36
CA THR A 157 -17.49 -0.11 -21.49
C THR A 157 -17.27 -0.79 -22.85
N LEU A 158 -16.90 -2.07 -22.88
CA LEU A 158 -16.35 -2.86 -24.01
C LEU A 158 -17.15 -2.91 -25.33
N ASP A 159 -18.11 -2.07 -25.54
CA ASP A 159 -18.67 -1.81 -26.88
C ASP A 159 -17.75 -0.85 -27.68
N TRP A 160 -16.45 -1.12 -27.61
CA TRP A 160 -15.31 -0.37 -28.14
C TRP A 160 -15.42 -0.06 -29.64
N ARG A 161 -16.22 -0.84 -30.34
CA ARG A 161 -16.52 -0.63 -31.75
C ARG A 161 -17.20 0.70 -32.04
N ARG A 162 -17.83 1.33 -31.03
CA ARG A 162 -18.66 2.53 -31.21
C ARG A 162 -17.98 3.84 -30.84
N ALA A 163 -16.86 3.83 -30.09
CA ALA A 163 -16.26 5.06 -29.59
C ALA A 163 -14.70 5.08 -29.50
N PRO A 164 -13.94 4.64 -30.53
CA PRO A 164 -12.49 4.71 -30.49
C PRO A 164 -11.96 6.16 -30.41
N TRP A 165 -12.79 7.13 -30.71
CA TRP A 165 -12.49 8.56 -30.60
C TRP A 165 -12.43 9.07 -29.15
N LEU A 166 -12.93 8.31 -28.16
CA LEU A 166 -12.79 8.60 -26.74
C LEU A 166 -11.41 8.21 -26.18
N TRP A 167 -10.66 7.35 -26.88
CA TRP A 167 -9.38 6.88 -26.39
C TRP A 167 -8.32 7.98 -26.34
N PRO A 168 -8.13 8.83 -27.36
CA PRO A 168 -7.11 9.87 -27.30
C PRO A 168 -7.22 10.76 -26.05
N PRO A 169 -8.37 11.38 -25.71
CA PRO A 169 -8.45 12.20 -24.50
C PRO A 169 -8.27 11.39 -23.21
N LEU A 170 -8.74 10.12 -23.18
CA LEU A 170 -8.53 9.24 -22.03
C LEU A 170 -7.03 8.97 -21.82
N PHE A 171 -6.28 8.67 -22.89
CA PHE A 171 -4.86 8.35 -22.79
C PHE A 171 -3.99 9.59 -22.56
N ALA A 172 -4.37 10.76 -23.06
CA ALA A 172 -3.75 12.02 -22.68
C ALA A 172 -3.89 12.26 -21.17
N LEU A 173 -5.09 12.10 -20.62
CA LEU A 173 -5.31 12.22 -19.17
C LEU A 173 -4.54 11.16 -18.38
N TRP A 174 -4.57 9.90 -18.82
CA TRP A 174 -3.92 8.78 -18.12
C TRP A 174 -2.40 8.95 -18.05
N ALA A 175 -1.75 9.36 -19.15
CA ALA A 175 -0.30 9.58 -19.20
C ALA A 175 0.19 10.70 -18.26
N ASN A 176 -0.68 11.66 -17.92
CA ASN A 176 -0.39 12.70 -16.93
C ASN A 176 -0.67 12.27 -15.48
N LEU A 177 -1.44 11.21 -15.29
CA LEU A 177 -1.82 10.70 -13.96
C LEU A 177 -0.97 9.51 -13.52
N HIS A 178 -0.57 8.60 -14.44
CA HIS A 178 0.21 7.40 -14.11
C HIS A 178 0.80 6.70 -15.34
N ALA A 179 2.03 6.19 -15.24
CA ALA A 179 2.73 5.47 -16.32
C ALA A 179 2.03 4.18 -16.79
N GLY A 180 1.04 3.67 -16.05
CA GLY A 180 0.25 2.50 -16.44
C GLY A 180 -0.62 2.69 -17.70
N PHE A 181 -0.62 3.86 -18.34
CA PHE A 181 -1.21 4.06 -19.66
C PHE A 181 -0.65 3.11 -20.70
N ALA A 182 0.63 2.70 -20.57
CA ALA A 182 1.25 1.73 -21.45
C ALA A 182 0.55 0.37 -21.43
N PHE A 183 0.12 -0.11 -20.25
CA PHE A 183 -0.74 -1.30 -20.13
C PHE A 183 -2.07 -1.09 -20.85
N GLY A 184 -2.68 0.08 -20.68
CA GLY A 184 -3.92 0.44 -21.38
C GLY A 184 -3.76 0.41 -22.90
N LEU A 185 -2.65 0.92 -23.45
CA LEU A 185 -2.33 0.82 -24.89
C LEU A 185 -2.21 -0.64 -25.34
N GLY A 186 -1.53 -1.48 -24.55
CA GLY A 186 -1.46 -2.93 -24.78
C GLY A 186 -2.85 -3.57 -24.82
N LEU A 187 -3.74 -3.17 -23.92
CA LEU A 187 -5.10 -3.69 -23.81
C LEU A 187 -5.95 -3.32 -25.06
N ILE A 188 -5.93 -2.04 -25.49
CA ILE A 188 -6.67 -1.64 -26.71
C ILE A 188 -6.00 -2.21 -27.98
N GLY A 189 -4.67 -2.34 -28.00
CA GLY A 189 -3.92 -2.98 -29.08
C GLY A 189 -4.28 -4.47 -29.22
N LEU A 190 -4.33 -5.21 -28.11
CA LEU A 190 -4.77 -6.61 -28.09
C LEU A 190 -6.20 -6.75 -28.63
N CYS A 191 -7.09 -5.84 -28.26
CA CYS A 191 -8.45 -5.83 -28.79
C CYS A 191 -8.49 -5.61 -30.30
N ALA A 192 -7.74 -4.64 -30.81
CA ALA A 192 -7.63 -4.36 -32.26
C ALA A 192 -7.01 -5.53 -33.02
N LEU A 193 -5.99 -6.18 -32.45
CA LEU A 193 -5.34 -7.36 -33.03
C LEU A 193 -6.31 -8.53 -33.19
N LEU A 194 -7.06 -8.87 -32.14
CA LEU A 194 -8.02 -9.98 -32.17
C LEU A 194 -9.21 -9.68 -33.09
N GLN A 195 -9.62 -8.41 -33.21
CA GLN A 195 -10.61 -8.01 -34.22
C GLN A 195 -10.08 -8.16 -35.64
N THR A 196 -8.80 -7.84 -35.87
CA THR A 196 -8.13 -8.01 -37.15
C THR A 196 -8.04 -9.49 -37.54
N GLU A 197 -7.60 -10.34 -36.59
CA GLU A 197 -7.56 -11.80 -36.79
C GLU A 197 -8.95 -12.35 -37.16
N GLN A 198 -10.00 -11.93 -36.45
CA GLN A 198 -11.37 -12.32 -36.74
C GLN A 198 -11.82 -11.84 -38.13
N ALA A 199 -11.52 -10.58 -38.49
CA ALA A 199 -11.86 -10.02 -39.78
C ALA A 199 -11.21 -10.79 -40.93
N VAL A 200 -9.92 -11.13 -40.82
CA VAL A 200 -9.19 -11.93 -41.78
C VAL A 200 -9.80 -13.34 -41.93
N ARG A 201 -10.04 -14.02 -40.80
CA ARG A 201 -10.67 -15.36 -40.80
C ARG A 201 -12.06 -15.38 -41.41
N CYS A 202 -12.86 -14.37 -41.15
CA CYS A 202 -14.25 -14.27 -41.61
C CYS A 202 -14.38 -13.51 -42.93
N ARG A 203 -13.26 -13.11 -43.55
CA ARG A 203 -13.23 -12.30 -44.80
C ARG A 203 -14.06 -11.00 -44.67
N GLN A 204 -14.01 -10.38 -43.50
CA GLN A 204 -14.68 -9.10 -43.22
C GLN A 204 -13.69 -7.93 -43.41
N PRO A 205 -14.22 -6.69 -43.58
CA PRO A 205 -13.34 -5.50 -43.59
C PRO A 205 -12.50 -5.37 -42.33
N LEU A 206 -11.23 -4.97 -42.48
CA LEU A 206 -10.34 -4.75 -41.36
C LEU A 206 -10.85 -3.65 -40.43
N PRO A 207 -10.64 -3.73 -39.12
CA PRO A 207 -11.13 -2.78 -38.11
C PRO A 207 -10.26 -1.50 -38.10
N ARG A 208 -10.24 -0.75 -39.22
CA ARG A 208 -9.41 0.44 -39.42
C ARG A 208 -9.61 1.47 -38.31
N ALA A 209 -10.87 1.70 -37.89
CA ALA A 209 -11.19 2.67 -36.83
C ALA A 209 -10.56 2.29 -35.49
N ALA A 210 -10.45 0.99 -35.16
CA ALA A 210 -9.77 0.54 -33.94
C ALA A 210 -8.28 0.86 -33.97
N TRP A 211 -7.61 0.58 -35.11
CA TRP A 211 -6.19 0.89 -35.26
C TRP A 211 -5.89 2.39 -35.28
N VAL A 212 -6.72 3.19 -35.96
CA VAL A 212 -6.63 4.65 -35.89
C VAL A 212 -6.78 5.13 -34.44
N GLY A 213 -7.76 4.59 -33.70
CA GLY A 213 -7.92 4.88 -32.29
C GLY A 213 -6.69 4.53 -31.43
N VAL A 214 -6.06 3.36 -31.66
CA VAL A 214 -4.83 2.95 -30.95
C VAL A 214 -3.69 3.92 -31.25
N VAL A 215 -3.46 4.27 -32.51
CA VAL A 215 -2.40 5.20 -32.92
C VAL A 215 -2.66 6.59 -32.35
N CYS A 216 -3.88 7.11 -32.45
CA CYS A 216 -4.22 8.40 -31.89
C CYS A 216 -4.11 8.42 -30.35
N ALA A 217 -4.44 7.32 -29.66
CA ALA A 217 -4.27 7.20 -28.22
C ALA A 217 -2.79 7.20 -27.82
N ALA A 218 -1.94 6.48 -28.59
CA ALA A 218 -0.50 6.50 -28.39
C ALA A 218 0.11 7.89 -28.64
N LEU A 219 -0.31 8.60 -29.69
CA LEU A 219 0.14 9.98 -29.92
C LEU A 219 -0.35 10.92 -28.81
N ALA A 220 -1.59 10.78 -28.37
CA ALA A 220 -2.18 11.61 -27.33
C ALA A 220 -1.53 11.41 -25.96
N ALA A 221 -0.98 10.25 -25.65
CA ALA A 221 -0.18 10.03 -24.45
C ALA A 221 1.08 10.91 -24.41
N GLY A 222 1.57 11.39 -25.56
CA GLY A 222 2.64 12.40 -25.65
C GLY A 222 2.21 13.82 -25.25
N ILE A 223 0.92 14.06 -24.99
CA ILE A 223 0.41 15.37 -24.50
C ILE A 223 0.62 15.45 -22.98
N ASN A 224 1.86 15.68 -22.61
CA ASN A 224 2.33 15.83 -21.22
C ASN A 224 3.62 16.67 -21.21
N PRO A 225 4.12 17.15 -20.05
CA PRO A 225 5.31 18.01 -19.95
C PRO A 225 6.59 17.44 -20.56
N TRP A 226 6.71 16.10 -20.63
CA TRP A 226 7.92 15.41 -21.17
C TRP A 226 7.72 14.90 -22.60
N GLY A 227 6.55 15.13 -23.21
CA GLY A 227 6.26 14.64 -24.55
C GLY A 227 6.37 13.12 -24.63
N PHE A 228 7.06 12.60 -25.64
CA PHE A 228 7.23 11.17 -25.83
C PHE A 228 8.26 10.51 -24.90
N ALA A 229 9.07 11.28 -24.16
CA ALA A 229 9.96 10.73 -23.13
C ALA A 229 9.18 10.03 -22.01
N ILE A 230 7.87 10.31 -21.84
CA ILE A 230 7.01 9.59 -20.90
C ILE A 230 7.00 8.07 -21.11
N TYR A 231 7.28 7.59 -22.32
CA TYR A 231 7.35 6.16 -22.65
C TYR A 231 8.58 5.46 -22.07
N GLU A 232 9.63 6.20 -21.72
CA GLU A 232 10.83 5.65 -21.08
C GLU A 232 10.50 5.04 -19.72
N VAL A 233 9.57 5.65 -18.97
CA VAL A 233 9.18 5.21 -17.63
C VAL A 233 8.65 3.75 -17.63
N PRO A 234 7.61 3.36 -18.40
CA PRO A 234 7.16 1.98 -18.42
C PRO A 234 8.19 1.03 -19.05
N LEU A 235 9.04 1.49 -19.99
CA LEU A 235 10.07 0.65 -20.61
C LEU A 235 11.19 0.30 -19.62
N GLN A 236 11.63 1.24 -18.79
CA GLN A 236 12.59 1.00 -17.72
C GLN A 236 12.11 -0.11 -16.78
N HIS A 237 10.82 -0.20 -16.50
CA HIS A 237 10.24 -1.22 -15.61
C HIS A 237 10.16 -2.63 -16.22
N ILE A 238 10.34 -2.78 -17.53
CA ILE A 238 10.25 -4.07 -18.24
C ILE A 238 11.63 -4.71 -18.40
N TYR A 239 12.68 -3.91 -18.61
CA TYR A 239 13.99 -4.40 -19.04
C TYR A 239 15.09 -4.31 -17.97
N TYR A 240 14.74 -4.03 -16.70
CA TYR A 240 15.72 -3.54 -15.76
C TYR A 240 16.01 -4.50 -14.61
N GLU A 241 17.26 -4.99 -14.54
CA GLU A 241 17.85 -5.60 -13.35
C GLU A 241 18.42 -4.48 -12.48
N SER A 242 17.62 -3.91 -11.58
CA SER A 242 18.01 -2.82 -10.69
C SER A 242 18.20 -3.31 -9.27
N PRO A 243 19.07 -2.71 -8.46
CA PRO A 243 19.10 -2.90 -7.01
C PRO A 243 17.73 -2.69 -6.34
N PHE A 244 16.87 -1.84 -6.91
CA PHE A 244 15.48 -1.67 -6.48
C PHE A 244 14.60 -2.91 -6.74
N GLY A 245 15.01 -3.85 -7.58
CA GLY A 245 14.33 -5.13 -7.80
C GLY A 245 14.29 -6.02 -6.55
N ALA A 246 15.15 -5.77 -5.56
CA ALA A 246 15.11 -6.44 -4.26
C ALA A 246 13.89 -6.03 -3.41
N LEU A 247 13.17 -4.95 -3.76
CA LEU A 247 11.95 -4.54 -3.07
C LEU A 247 10.89 -5.63 -3.16
N ILE A 248 10.21 -5.86 -2.04
CA ILE A 248 9.28 -6.99 -1.85
C ILE A 248 8.18 -7.04 -2.91
N GLU A 249 7.70 -5.90 -3.38
CA GLU A 249 6.62 -5.82 -4.38
C GLU A 249 7.01 -6.36 -5.78
N TRP A 250 8.31 -6.39 -6.09
CA TRP A 250 8.85 -6.94 -7.33
C TRP A 250 9.14 -8.44 -7.27
N GLN A 251 9.06 -9.04 -6.09
CA GLN A 251 9.27 -10.47 -5.94
C GLN A 251 8.12 -11.28 -6.54
N ALA A 252 8.41 -12.50 -6.97
CA ALA A 252 7.43 -13.44 -7.49
C ALA A 252 6.33 -13.76 -6.46
N THR A 253 5.12 -14.03 -6.96
CA THR A 253 3.99 -14.42 -6.12
C THR A 253 4.18 -15.84 -5.60
N ALA A 254 4.10 -16.03 -4.28
CA ALA A 254 4.23 -17.33 -3.64
C ALA A 254 3.09 -18.29 -4.00
N ALA A 255 3.37 -19.59 -4.02
CA ALA A 255 2.36 -20.62 -4.16
C ALA A 255 1.67 -20.86 -2.79
N SER A 256 0.38 -20.56 -2.69
CA SER A 256 -0.42 -20.81 -1.49
C SER A 256 -1.90 -20.92 -1.86
N LEU A 257 -2.65 -21.78 -1.18
CA LEU A 257 -4.11 -21.85 -1.28
C LEU A 257 -4.80 -21.36 0.00
N ASP A 258 -4.04 -20.92 1.02
CA ASP A 258 -4.61 -20.37 2.25
C ASP A 258 -5.29 -19.01 1.95
N PRO A 259 -6.63 -18.92 2.04
CA PRO A 259 -7.37 -17.70 1.71
C PRO A 259 -7.10 -16.53 2.66
N ARG A 260 -6.40 -16.77 3.77
CA ARG A 260 -5.94 -15.73 4.71
C ARG A 260 -4.73 -14.98 4.19
N THR A 261 -3.96 -15.55 3.24
CA THR A 261 -2.79 -14.94 2.64
C THR A 261 -3.14 -14.19 1.35
N TYR A 262 -2.33 -13.20 0.96
CA TYR A 262 -2.48 -12.52 -0.33
C TYR A 262 -2.34 -13.49 -1.50
N ALA A 263 -1.37 -14.41 -1.41
CA ALA A 263 -1.10 -15.40 -2.45
C ALA A 263 -2.28 -16.36 -2.61
N GLY A 264 -2.84 -16.87 -1.50
CA GLY A 264 -4.01 -17.75 -1.57
C GLY A 264 -5.21 -17.08 -2.23
N ARG A 265 -5.49 -15.80 -1.92
CA ARG A 265 -6.57 -15.04 -2.56
C ARG A 265 -6.33 -14.86 -4.06
N PHE A 266 -5.09 -14.57 -4.47
CA PHE A 266 -4.70 -14.52 -5.87
C PHE A 266 -4.99 -15.86 -6.57
N TRP A 267 -4.55 -16.99 -6.01
CA TRP A 267 -4.77 -18.30 -6.61
C TRP A 267 -6.26 -18.70 -6.65
N TRP A 268 -7.07 -18.22 -5.73
CA TRP A 268 -8.53 -18.37 -5.82
C TRP A 268 -9.11 -17.58 -6.99
N VAL A 269 -8.63 -16.36 -7.28
CA VAL A 269 -9.03 -15.63 -8.51
C VAL A 269 -8.65 -16.43 -9.75
N VAL A 270 -7.43 -17.01 -9.79
CA VAL A 270 -6.99 -17.89 -10.90
C VAL A 270 -7.93 -19.08 -11.06
N ALA A 271 -8.27 -19.77 -9.98
CA ALA A 271 -9.15 -20.93 -10.01
C ALA A 271 -10.55 -20.60 -10.57
N PHE A 272 -11.21 -19.54 -10.09
CA PHE A 272 -12.50 -19.12 -10.62
C PHE A 272 -12.42 -18.62 -12.06
N THR A 273 -11.32 -18.00 -12.45
CA THR A 273 -11.03 -17.61 -13.84
C THR A 273 -10.95 -18.83 -14.76
N LEU A 274 -10.24 -19.88 -14.34
CA LEU A 274 -10.17 -21.15 -15.09
C LEU A 274 -11.54 -21.82 -15.24
N VAL A 275 -12.35 -21.88 -14.18
CA VAL A 275 -13.72 -22.37 -14.27
C VAL A 275 -14.55 -21.52 -15.26
N GLY A 276 -14.33 -20.20 -15.28
CA GLY A 276 -14.98 -19.30 -16.22
C GLY A 276 -14.58 -19.59 -17.68
N VAL A 277 -13.32 -19.85 -17.95
CA VAL A 277 -12.83 -20.28 -19.28
C VAL A 277 -13.49 -21.60 -19.68
N LEU A 278 -13.51 -22.59 -18.79
CA LEU A 278 -14.09 -23.92 -19.04
C LEU A 278 -15.62 -23.86 -19.22
N SER A 279 -16.30 -22.79 -18.81
CA SER A 279 -17.75 -22.61 -19.04
C SER A 279 -18.14 -22.51 -20.51
N GLY A 280 -17.20 -22.30 -21.41
CA GLY A 280 -17.41 -22.10 -22.85
C GLY A 280 -18.02 -20.73 -23.24
N LYS A 281 -18.25 -19.85 -22.27
CA LYS A 281 -18.83 -18.50 -22.48
C LYS A 281 -17.75 -17.40 -22.58
N ALA A 282 -16.49 -17.76 -22.36
CA ALA A 282 -15.34 -16.84 -22.37
C ALA A 282 -15.04 -16.34 -23.79
N THR A 283 -14.72 -15.05 -23.92
CA THR A 283 -14.27 -14.49 -25.20
C THR A 283 -12.74 -14.70 -25.35
N ARG A 284 -12.25 -14.77 -26.59
CA ARG A 284 -10.81 -14.86 -26.86
C ARG A 284 -10.04 -13.70 -26.23
N PHE A 285 -10.60 -12.50 -26.28
CA PHE A 285 -10.01 -11.32 -25.66
C PHE A 285 -9.86 -11.50 -24.14
N SER A 286 -10.90 -11.90 -23.43
CA SER A 286 -10.82 -12.09 -21.98
C SER A 286 -9.84 -13.21 -21.58
N ILE A 287 -9.76 -14.28 -22.38
CA ILE A 287 -8.78 -15.36 -22.14
C ILE A 287 -7.35 -14.84 -22.34
N ALA A 288 -7.06 -14.17 -23.48
CA ALA A 288 -5.73 -13.65 -23.78
C ALA A 288 -5.28 -12.61 -22.73
N LEU A 289 -6.17 -11.70 -22.36
CA LEU A 289 -5.88 -10.69 -21.33
C LEU A 289 -5.59 -11.34 -19.95
N ALA A 290 -6.40 -12.33 -19.55
CA ALA A 290 -6.16 -13.05 -18.29
C ALA A 290 -4.84 -13.83 -18.34
N ALA A 291 -4.49 -14.43 -19.49
CA ALA A 291 -3.22 -15.15 -19.66
C ALA A 291 -2.00 -14.21 -19.53
N VAL A 292 -2.05 -13.03 -20.15
CA VAL A 292 -0.96 -12.04 -20.03
C VAL A 292 -0.85 -11.53 -18.60
N THR A 293 -1.97 -11.12 -18.01
CA THR A 293 -1.94 -10.50 -16.67
C THR A 293 -1.65 -11.50 -15.55
N VAL A 294 -2.00 -12.80 -15.70
CA VAL A 294 -1.62 -13.81 -14.70
C VAL A 294 -0.11 -14.08 -14.74
N ILE A 295 0.50 -14.09 -15.91
CA ILE A 295 1.97 -14.21 -16.05
C ILE A 295 2.65 -13.03 -15.34
N MET A 296 2.20 -11.81 -15.60
CA MET A 296 2.71 -10.62 -14.92
C MET A 296 2.55 -10.74 -13.39
N ALA A 297 1.38 -11.18 -12.91
CA ALA A 297 1.12 -11.30 -11.47
C ALA A 297 1.93 -12.43 -10.80
N ILE A 298 2.28 -13.49 -11.51
CA ILE A 298 3.19 -14.53 -11.02
C ILE A 298 4.61 -14.00 -10.93
N SER A 299 5.06 -13.22 -11.92
CA SER A 299 6.42 -12.68 -11.97
C SER A 299 6.67 -11.61 -10.92
N ALA A 300 5.66 -10.78 -10.61
CA ALA A 300 5.77 -9.73 -9.58
C ALA A 300 4.43 -9.48 -8.88
N ARG A 301 4.48 -9.47 -7.56
CA ARG A 301 3.30 -9.31 -6.66
C ARG A 301 2.51 -8.04 -6.96
N ARG A 302 3.17 -6.97 -7.37
CA ARG A 302 2.54 -5.67 -7.68
C ARG A 302 1.51 -5.73 -8.82
N PHE A 303 1.56 -6.75 -9.67
CA PHE A 303 0.60 -6.95 -10.76
C PHE A 303 -0.64 -7.77 -10.37
N ILE A 304 -0.74 -8.26 -9.13
CA ILE A 304 -1.92 -8.98 -8.64
C ILE A 304 -3.22 -8.18 -8.82
N PRO A 305 -3.30 -6.88 -8.47
CA PRO A 305 -4.51 -6.10 -8.69
C PRO A 305 -4.89 -5.97 -10.16
N LEU A 306 -3.90 -5.80 -11.03
CA LEU A 306 -4.12 -5.68 -12.46
C LEU A 306 -4.70 -6.97 -13.05
N PHE A 307 -4.17 -8.14 -12.63
CA PHE A 307 -4.74 -9.44 -12.99
C PHE A 307 -6.16 -9.61 -12.43
N ALA A 308 -6.36 -9.37 -11.13
CA ALA A 308 -7.64 -9.60 -10.48
C ALA A 308 -8.78 -8.80 -11.13
N ILE A 309 -8.51 -7.54 -11.50
CA ILE A 309 -9.48 -6.67 -12.20
C ILE A 309 -9.68 -7.13 -13.64
N SER A 310 -8.60 -7.48 -14.36
CA SER A 310 -8.67 -7.94 -15.75
C SER A 310 -9.39 -9.28 -15.88
N ALA A 311 -9.23 -10.17 -14.92
CA ALA A 311 -9.84 -11.49 -14.87
C ALA A 311 -11.27 -11.50 -14.27
N ALA A 312 -11.72 -10.40 -13.66
CA ALA A 312 -13.02 -10.33 -13.00
C ALA A 312 -14.21 -10.80 -13.87
N PRO A 313 -14.31 -10.44 -15.17
CA PRO A 313 -15.38 -10.96 -16.04
C PRO A 313 -15.37 -12.49 -16.15
N LEU A 314 -14.19 -13.11 -16.26
CA LEU A 314 -14.04 -14.57 -16.33
C LEU A 314 -14.32 -15.23 -14.99
N ALA A 315 -13.84 -14.68 -13.90
CA ALA A 315 -14.13 -15.19 -12.56
C ALA A 315 -15.63 -15.18 -12.27
N ALA A 316 -16.35 -14.13 -12.72
CA ALA A 316 -17.80 -14.04 -12.60
C ALA A 316 -18.54 -15.12 -13.41
N LEU A 317 -18.04 -15.48 -14.61
CA LEU A 317 -18.54 -16.64 -15.36
C LEU A 317 -18.31 -17.93 -14.58
N GLY A 318 -17.16 -18.08 -13.93
CA GLY A 318 -16.83 -19.25 -13.09
C GLY A 318 -17.78 -19.38 -11.90
N PHE A 319 -17.97 -18.30 -11.13
CA PHE A 319 -18.96 -18.27 -10.06
C PHE A 319 -20.37 -18.57 -10.56
N GLY A 320 -20.78 -17.98 -11.68
CA GLY A 320 -22.07 -18.23 -12.31
C GLY A 320 -22.26 -19.71 -12.67
N ALA A 321 -21.25 -20.35 -13.27
CA ALA A 321 -21.27 -21.78 -13.62
C ALA A 321 -21.42 -22.68 -12.39
N ILE A 322 -20.71 -22.37 -11.31
CA ILE A 322 -20.81 -23.11 -10.04
C ILE A 322 -22.21 -22.95 -9.43
N LEU A 323 -22.73 -21.72 -9.40
CA LEU A 323 -24.09 -21.44 -8.90
C LEU A 323 -25.17 -22.18 -9.71
N ASP A 324 -25.05 -22.22 -11.04
CA ASP A 324 -25.97 -22.93 -11.91
C ASP A 324 -25.88 -24.44 -11.70
N ALA A 325 -24.68 -24.98 -11.47
CA ALA A 325 -24.49 -26.40 -11.12
C ALA A 325 -25.10 -26.74 -9.76
N ALA A 326 -24.90 -25.88 -8.74
CA ALA A 326 -25.49 -26.04 -7.43
C ALA A 326 -27.02 -26.02 -7.45
N ARG A 327 -27.60 -25.09 -8.19
CA ARG A 327 -29.08 -24.98 -8.39
C ARG A 327 -29.67 -26.25 -9.03
N ARG A 328 -28.98 -26.85 -9.99
CA ARG A 328 -29.42 -28.09 -10.64
C ARG A 328 -29.37 -29.30 -9.69
N ARG A 329 -28.38 -29.32 -8.77
CA ARG A 329 -28.20 -30.45 -7.82
C ARG A 329 -29.05 -30.35 -6.56
N LEU A 330 -29.45 -29.13 -6.19
CA LEU A 330 -30.17 -28.82 -4.95
C LEU A 330 -31.49 -28.08 -5.23
N PRO A 331 -32.46 -28.69 -5.92
CA PRO A 331 -33.71 -28.03 -6.32
C PRO A 331 -34.56 -27.55 -5.14
N ALA A 332 -34.46 -28.21 -3.96
CA ALA A 332 -35.16 -27.79 -2.75
C ALA A 332 -34.72 -26.42 -2.23
N ILE A 333 -33.47 -26.04 -2.44
CA ILE A 333 -32.92 -24.73 -2.04
C ILE A 333 -33.31 -23.65 -3.05
N SER A 334 -33.58 -24.00 -4.31
CA SER A 334 -33.85 -23.05 -5.36
C SER A 334 -35.13 -22.22 -5.15
N SER A 335 -36.15 -22.78 -4.45
CA SER A 335 -37.41 -22.09 -4.14
C SER A 335 -37.25 -20.98 -3.09
N ASP A 336 -36.33 -21.16 -2.13
CA ASP A 336 -36.09 -20.19 -1.05
C ASP A 336 -34.84 -19.31 -1.28
N TRP A 337 -34.18 -19.50 -2.44
CA TRP A 337 -32.97 -18.77 -2.82
C TRP A 337 -33.10 -17.23 -2.71
N PRO A 338 -34.21 -16.58 -3.15
CA PRO A 338 -34.36 -15.13 -2.98
C PRO A 338 -34.39 -14.69 -1.52
N ARG A 339 -34.95 -15.51 -0.62
CA ARG A 339 -34.98 -15.25 0.83
C ARG A 339 -33.61 -15.41 1.46
N LEU A 340 -32.85 -16.46 1.08
CA LEU A 340 -31.49 -16.70 1.53
C LEU A 340 -30.55 -15.55 1.09
N VAL A 341 -30.68 -15.08 -0.15
CA VAL A 341 -29.92 -13.94 -0.66
C VAL A 341 -30.28 -12.65 0.08
N ALA A 342 -31.58 -12.40 0.31
CA ALA A 342 -32.01 -11.22 1.07
C ALA A 342 -31.55 -11.27 2.53
N SER A 343 -31.62 -12.44 3.18
CA SER A 343 -31.14 -12.61 4.55
C SER A 343 -29.62 -12.50 4.65
N GLY A 344 -28.87 -13.06 3.68
CA GLY A 344 -27.42 -12.91 3.58
C GLY A 344 -26.99 -11.46 3.33
N ALA A 345 -27.74 -10.73 2.51
CA ALA A 345 -27.53 -9.30 2.28
C ALA A 345 -27.78 -8.48 3.55
N ALA A 346 -28.89 -8.75 4.26
CA ALA A 346 -29.21 -8.07 5.51
C ALA A 346 -28.15 -8.34 6.59
N LEU A 347 -27.69 -9.59 6.70
CA LEU A 347 -26.62 -9.96 7.61
C LEU A 347 -25.30 -9.27 7.24
N LEU A 348 -24.95 -9.24 5.95
CA LEU A 348 -23.75 -8.54 5.47
C LEU A 348 -23.85 -7.04 5.73
N VAL A 349 -24.99 -6.40 5.47
CA VAL A 349 -25.23 -4.99 5.83
C VAL A 349 -25.11 -4.79 7.33
N ALA A 350 -25.67 -5.66 8.16
CA ALA A 350 -25.54 -5.59 9.60
C ALA A 350 -24.07 -5.72 10.06
N ILE A 351 -23.32 -6.66 9.50
CA ILE A 351 -21.87 -6.83 9.76
C ILE A 351 -21.10 -5.58 9.31
N LEU A 352 -21.42 -5.04 8.15
CA LEU A 352 -20.76 -3.83 7.62
C LEU A 352 -21.10 -2.59 8.44
N LEU A 353 -22.34 -2.45 8.89
CA LEU A 353 -22.73 -1.36 9.81
C LEU A 353 -22.08 -1.52 11.20
N TRP A 354 -22.02 -2.75 11.71
CA TRP A 354 -21.32 -3.05 12.97
C TRP A 354 -19.82 -2.74 12.88
N ASN A 355 -19.20 -3.10 11.76
CA ASN A 355 -17.79 -2.80 11.49
C ASN A 355 -17.58 -1.40 10.90
N GLY A 356 -18.63 -0.73 10.42
CA GLY A 356 -18.57 0.54 9.68
C GLY A 356 -17.90 1.67 10.46
N VAL A 357 -18.13 1.73 11.78
CA VAL A 357 -17.45 2.68 12.67
C VAL A 357 -15.92 2.49 12.64
N HIS A 358 -15.45 1.27 12.40
CA HIS A 358 -14.02 0.94 12.31
C HIS A 358 -13.45 1.07 10.88
N PHE A 359 -14.32 1.22 9.87
CA PHE A 359 -13.95 1.26 8.45
C PHE A 359 -13.99 2.68 7.85
N LEU A 360 -14.49 3.68 8.60
CA LEU A 360 -14.48 5.06 8.12
C LEU A 360 -13.07 5.55 7.85
N PRO A 361 -12.87 6.39 6.83
CA PRO A 361 -11.57 6.98 6.54
C PRO A 361 -11.02 7.68 7.77
N ARG A 362 -9.81 7.31 8.17
CA ARG A 362 -9.10 8.02 9.22
C ARG A 362 -8.30 9.15 8.59
N PRO A 363 -8.14 10.30 9.28
CA PRO A 363 -7.27 11.37 8.81
C PRO A 363 -5.89 10.84 8.44
N LEU A 364 -5.33 11.34 7.34
CA LEU A 364 -3.99 10.95 6.89
C LEU A 364 -2.94 11.21 7.99
N GLN A 365 -3.10 12.28 8.76
CA GLN A 365 -2.26 12.60 9.91
C GLN A 365 -2.31 11.55 11.03
N ARG A 366 -3.48 10.93 11.27
CA ARG A 366 -3.59 9.82 12.23
C ARG A 366 -3.00 8.52 11.71
N TRP A 367 -2.92 8.37 10.38
CA TRP A 367 -2.28 7.22 9.76
C TRP A 367 -0.75 7.29 9.81
N THR A 368 -0.21 8.49 10.00
CA THR A 368 1.22 8.78 9.98
C THR A 368 1.79 9.14 11.33
N SER A 369 0.92 9.44 12.29
CA SER A 369 1.38 9.75 13.64
C SER A 369 2.14 8.56 14.22
N GLY A 370 3.41 8.72 14.22
CA GLY A 370 4.33 7.95 14.99
C GLY A 370 4.61 6.50 14.57
N GLU A 371 3.94 5.88 13.58
CA GLU A 371 4.08 4.43 13.40
C GLU A 371 5.15 4.00 12.38
N SER A 372 5.26 4.70 11.27
CA SER A 372 6.16 4.31 10.19
C SER A 372 7.19 5.38 9.83
N TYR A 373 6.98 6.62 10.28
CA TYR A 373 7.78 7.78 9.89
C TYR A 373 8.46 8.46 11.08
N PRO A 374 9.61 9.11 10.88
CA PRO A 374 10.41 9.73 11.93
C PRO A 374 9.88 11.14 12.26
N SER A 375 8.63 11.24 12.76
CA SER A 375 7.93 12.52 12.98
C SER A 375 8.72 13.46 13.89
N GLY A 376 9.18 12.98 15.05
CA GLY A 376 9.96 13.78 15.97
C GLY A 376 11.33 14.21 15.40
N ALA A 377 12.01 13.33 14.65
CA ALA A 377 13.27 13.70 14.00
C ALA A 377 13.06 14.69 12.85
N ALA A 378 11.95 14.56 12.09
CA ALA A 378 11.59 15.51 11.04
C ALA A 378 11.28 16.89 11.61
N ALA A 379 10.47 16.95 12.70
CA ALA A 379 10.20 18.20 13.42
C ALA A 379 11.49 18.83 13.99
N TYR A 380 12.40 18.00 14.51
CA TYR A 380 13.70 18.46 14.98
C TYR A 380 14.52 19.10 13.84
N LEU A 381 14.59 18.44 12.68
CA LEU A 381 15.29 18.95 11.51
C LEU A 381 14.66 20.25 10.99
N ALA A 382 13.31 20.30 10.88
CA ALA A 382 12.59 21.49 10.42
C ALA A 382 12.77 22.71 11.34
N ALA A 383 12.98 22.49 12.64
CA ALA A 383 13.21 23.55 13.62
C ALA A 383 14.67 24.05 13.66
N MET A 384 15.59 23.42 12.93
CA MET A 384 17.01 23.82 12.93
C MET A 384 17.22 25.10 12.14
N PRO A 385 17.89 26.13 12.73
CA PRO A 385 18.23 27.37 12.00
C PRO A 385 19.20 27.12 10.82
N ASP A 386 20.01 26.09 10.93
CA ASP A 386 21.04 25.74 9.95
C ASP A 386 21.03 24.21 9.78
N PRO A 387 20.11 23.68 8.92
CA PRO A 387 19.94 22.25 8.73
C PRO A 387 21.11 21.62 7.92
N PRO A 388 21.24 20.28 7.98
CA PRO A 388 22.23 19.57 7.16
C PRO A 388 21.96 19.79 5.67
N GLN A 389 23.04 19.80 4.88
CA GLN A 389 22.97 19.95 3.43
C GLN A 389 23.10 18.61 2.69
N HIS A 390 23.70 17.60 3.36
CA HIS A 390 23.91 16.26 2.81
C HIS A 390 23.40 15.18 3.77
N LEU A 391 22.07 15.18 3.96
CA LEU A 391 21.39 14.23 4.85
C LEU A 391 21.33 12.85 4.21
N PHE A 392 21.99 11.84 4.81
CA PHE A 392 21.75 10.43 4.50
C PHE A 392 20.49 9.95 5.24
N ASN A 393 19.42 9.69 4.53
CA ASN A 393 18.15 9.26 5.11
C ASN A 393 17.80 7.81 4.75
N TYR A 394 16.96 7.18 5.60
CA TYR A 394 16.35 5.89 5.24
C TYR A 394 15.44 6.05 4.02
N TYR A 395 15.57 5.14 3.04
CA TYR A 395 14.85 5.17 1.75
C TYR A 395 13.35 5.44 1.87
N GLY A 396 12.66 4.67 2.73
CA GLY A 396 11.22 4.81 2.92
C GLY A 396 10.78 6.11 3.62
N TRP A 397 11.73 6.93 4.10
CA TRP A 397 11.43 8.19 4.78
C TRP A 397 11.68 9.43 3.91
N GLY A 398 12.36 9.25 2.76
CA GLY A 398 12.74 10.39 1.92
C GLY A 398 11.56 11.26 1.52
N GLY A 399 10.52 10.67 0.94
CA GLY A 399 9.31 11.41 0.56
C GLY A 399 8.62 12.10 1.74
N TYR A 400 8.59 11.46 2.91
CA TYR A 400 8.05 12.06 4.15
C TYR A 400 8.85 13.31 4.57
N LEU A 401 10.17 13.23 4.51
CA LEU A 401 11.05 14.37 4.83
C LEU A 401 10.89 15.52 3.85
N MET A 402 10.74 15.24 2.56
CA MET A 402 10.46 16.28 1.55
C MET A 402 9.25 17.14 1.93
N LEU A 403 8.20 16.52 2.51
CA LEU A 403 6.97 17.20 2.89
C LEU A 403 7.04 17.82 4.30
N GLN A 404 7.58 17.11 5.30
CA GLN A 404 7.55 17.51 6.71
C GLN A 404 8.75 18.32 7.17
N ALA A 405 9.85 18.28 6.42
CA ALA A 405 11.05 19.07 6.66
C ALA A 405 11.52 19.74 5.35
N PRO A 406 10.67 20.59 4.75
CA PRO A 406 10.97 21.20 3.46
C PRO A 406 12.24 22.03 3.53
N GLY A 407 13.04 22.01 2.45
CA GLY A 407 14.32 22.71 2.36
C GLY A 407 15.51 21.92 2.92
N ILE A 408 15.32 20.69 3.39
CA ILE A 408 16.40 19.77 3.75
C ILE A 408 16.62 18.79 2.60
N PRO A 409 17.78 18.88 1.89
CA PRO A 409 18.04 17.98 0.78
C PRO A 409 18.23 16.55 1.27
N ILE A 410 17.47 15.61 0.70
CA ILE A 410 17.54 14.19 1.03
C ILE A 410 18.58 13.46 0.18
N PHE A 411 19.02 12.26 0.61
CA PHE A 411 19.90 11.40 -0.17
C PHE A 411 19.14 10.64 -1.27
N ILE A 412 18.04 9.99 -0.88
CA ILE A 412 17.26 9.11 -1.75
C ILE A 412 15.83 8.96 -1.22
N ASP A 413 14.90 8.66 -2.12
CA ASP A 413 13.51 8.35 -1.80
C ASP A 413 12.90 7.31 -2.77
N SER A 414 11.61 7.04 -2.59
CA SER A 414 10.90 6.02 -3.36
C SER A 414 10.56 6.39 -4.81
N ARG A 415 11.06 7.51 -5.35
CA ARG A 415 11.07 7.77 -6.79
C ARG A 415 11.97 6.79 -7.56
N ALA A 416 12.90 6.12 -6.83
CA ALA A 416 13.64 4.97 -7.30
C ALA A 416 14.30 5.19 -8.69
N SER A 417 14.23 4.19 -9.57
CA SER A 417 14.80 4.22 -10.91
C SER A 417 14.22 5.27 -11.87
N THR A 418 13.17 6.00 -11.47
CA THR A 418 12.67 7.13 -12.27
C THR A 418 13.55 8.38 -12.13
N LEU A 419 14.45 8.41 -11.16
CA LEU A 419 15.37 9.50 -10.88
C LEU A 419 16.79 9.02 -10.60
N TYR A 420 16.97 8.02 -9.73
CA TYR A 420 18.28 7.60 -9.23
C TYR A 420 18.86 6.47 -10.08
N ASP A 421 20.15 6.58 -10.44
CA ASP A 421 20.86 5.52 -11.15
C ASP A 421 21.23 4.33 -10.25
N ASP A 422 21.65 3.23 -10.87
CA ASP A 422 21.99 2.01 -10.13
C ASP A 422 23.27 2.12 -9.31
N GLY A 423 24.21 2.95 -9.73
CA GLY A 423 25.44 3.19 -8.99
C GLY A 423 25.14 3.82 -7.64
N LEU A 424 24.34 4.88 -7.64
CA LEU A 424 23.87 5.53 -6.41
C LEU A 424 23.03 4.57 -5.54
N ALA A 425 22.14 3.79 -6.17
CA ALA A 425 21.35 2.82 -5.44
C ALA A 425 22.20 1.72 -4.79
N ALA A 426 23.20 1.20 -5.48
CA ALA A 426 24.13 0.21 -4.95
C ALA A 426 24.96 0.79 -3.79
N ASP A 427 25.46 2.02 -3.94
CA ASP A 427 26.16 2.74 -2.88
C ASP A 427 25.27 2.94 -1.65
N TYR A 428 24.03 3.38 -1.88
CA TYR A 428 23.07 3.57 -0.80
C TYR A 428 22.83 2.29 0.02
N PHE A 429 22.53 1.16 -0.63
CA PHE A 429 22.25 -0.09 0.07
C PHE A 429 23.51 -0.63 0.77
N SER A 430 24.68 -0.48 0.16
CA SER A 430 25.96 -0.83 0.79
C SER A 430 26.21 -0.01 2.06
N MET A 431 25.99 1.31 2.01
CA MET A 431 26.10 2.21 3.16
C MET A 431 25.08 1.88 4.25
N LEU A 432 23.80 1.67 3.88
CA LEU A 432 22.74 1.35 4.83
C LEU A 432 23.01 0.05 5.60
N ASN A 433 23.58 -0.94 4.93
CA ASN A 433 23.96 -2.22 5.52
C ASN A 433 25.31 -2.19 6.25
N ALA A 434 26.02 -1.06 6.24
CA ALA A 434 27.36 -0.89 6.78
C ALA A 434 28.35 -1.95 6.22
N GLU A 435 28.30 -2.20 4.91
CA GLU A 435 29.21 -3.10 4.21
C GLU A 435 30.62 -2.52 4.12
N GLN A 436 31.61 -3.35 3.80
CA GLN A 436 32.99 -2.88 3.70
C GLN A 436 33.11 -1.69 2.75
N GLY A 437 33.79 -0.62 3.16
CA GLY A 437 33.97 0.60 2.36
C GLY A 437 32.84 1.63 2.48
N TRP A 438 31.91 1.45 3.41
CA TRP A 438 30.81 2.41 3.59
C TRP A 438 31.28 3.82 4.02
N GLN A 439 32.40 3.92 4.76
CA GLN A 439 32.94 5.20 5.24
C GLN A 439 33.43 6.05 4.04
N GLU A 440 34.18 5.44 3.14
CA GLU A 440 34.69 6.07 1.94
C GLU A 440 33.55 6.58 1.05
N LYS A 441 32.44 5.82 0.98
CA LYS A 441 31.24 6.23 0.27
C LYS A 441 30.55 7.42 0.97
N PHE A 442 30.46 7.43 2.30
CA PHE A 442 29.95 8.60 3.04
C PHE A 442 30.76 9.86 2.78
N GLU A 443 32.09 9.74 2.75
CA GLU A 443 32.98 10.84 2.43
C GLU A 443 32.81 11.32 0.98
N ALA A 444 32.72 10.38 0.03
CA ALA A 444 32.52 10.69 -1.39
C ALA A 444 31.20 11.45 -1.66
N HIS A 445 30.14 11.12 -0.94
CA HIS A 445 28.85 11.81 -1.02
C HIS A 445 28.74 13.02 -0.07
N GLY A 446 29.80 13.32 0.69
CA GLY A 446 29.83 14.48 1.60
C GLY A 446 28.83 14.40 2.76
N VAL A 447 28.43 13.20 3.20
CA VAL A 447 27.37 13.01 4.20
C VAL A 447 27.70 13.72 5.50
N ASP A 448 26.89 14.71 5.89
CA ASP A 448 27.05 15.54 7.09
C ASP A 448 26.07 15.17 8.22
N ALA A 449 24.97 14.49 7.88
CA ALA A 449 23.98 13.98 8.82
C ALA A 449 23.40 12.64 8.39
N VAL A 450 22.94 11.83 9.34
CA VAL A 450 22.33 10.52 9.10
C VAL A 450 21.04 10.39 9.89
N LEU A 451 19.93 10.13 9.20
CA LEU A 451 18.62 9.84 9.81
C LEU A 451 18.12 8.47 9.35
N VAL A 452 18.20 7.49 10.22
CA VAL A 452 17.92 6.08 9.92
C VAL A 452 17.19 5.40 11.09
N PRO A 453 16.59 4.21 10.88
CA PRO A 453 16.02 3.42 11.97
C PRO A 453 17.06 3.15 13.08
N THR A 454 16.61 3.30 14.33
CA THR A 454 17.47 3.19 15.52
C THR A 454 18.20 1.84 15.61
N GLN A 455 17.60 0.78 15.06
CA GLN A 455 18.14 -0.58 15.07
C GLN A 455 18.87 -0.95 13.76
N SER A 456 19.03 -0.02 12.81
CA SER A 456 19.72 -0.29 11.54
C SER A 456 21.20 -0.60 11.74
N ARG A 457 21.79 -1.37 10.81
CA ARG A 457 23.21 -1.75 10.84
C ARG A 457 24.12 -0.52 10.80
N ILE A 458 23.81 0.46 9.96
CA ILE A 458 24.56 1.72 9.89
C ILE A 458 24.48 2.52 11.19
N ALA A 459 23.31 2.59 11.85
CA ALA A 459 23.18 3.26 13.15
C ALA A 459 24.03 2.58 14.23
N ALA A 460 24.13 1.25 14.20
CA ALA A 460 25.00 0.51 15.11
C ALA A 460 26.49 0.75 14.82
N ALA A 461 26.88 0.79 13.54
CA ALA A 461 28.26 1.07 13.12
C ALA A 461 28.70 2.49 13.52
N LEU A 462 27.88 3.50 13.26
CA LEU A 462 28.15 4.89 13.63
C LEU A 462 28.25 5.10 15.14
N ARG A 463 27.39 4.44 15.93
CA ARG A 463 27.43 4.52 17.40
C ARG A 463 28.66 3.88 17.99
N LYS A 464 29.26 2.88 17.34
CA LYS A 464 30.57 2.31 17.77
C LYS A 464 31.72 3.33 17.63
N GLN A 465 31.59 4.26 16.71
CA GLN A 465 32.54 5.37 16.49
C GLN A 465 32.28 6.56 17.44
N ARG A 466 32.14 6.31 18.73
CA ARG A 466 31.64 7.26 19.76
C ARG A 466 32.24 8.66 19.74
N LEU A 467 33.45 8.85 19.23
CA LEU A 467 34.16 10.13 19.20
C LEU A 467 33.91 10.91 17.89
N ALA A 468 33.38 10.25 16.86
CA ALA A 468 33.20 10.84 15.54
C ALA A 468 31.76 11.36 15.33
N TRP A 469 30.76 10.51 15.47
CA TRP A 469 29.36 10.88 15.20
C TRP A 469 28.59 11.20 16.49
N ARG A 470 27.84 12.31 16.49
CA ARG A 470 27.05 12.76 17.65
C ARG A 470 25.58 12.56 17.45
N VAL A 471 24.93 11.89 18.40
CA VAL A 471 23.46 11.75 18.42
C VAL A 471 22.84 13.10 18.77
N ALA A 472 22.04 13.64 17.86
CA ALA A 472 21.26 14.86 18.03
C ALA A 472 19.85 14.56 18.53
N TYR A 473 19.20 13.53 17.96
CA TYR A 473 17.86 13.08 18.33
C TYR A 473 17.82 11.55 18.30
N VAL A 474 17.08 10.94 19.22
CA VAL A 474 16.83 9.50 19.22
C VAL A 474 15.50 9.17 19.90
N ASP A 475 14.72 8.35 19.22
CA ASP A 475 13.50 7.72 19.74
C ASP A 475 13.51 6.20 19.43
N PRO A 476 12.46 5.44 19.79
CA PRO A 476 12.41 4.00 19.50
C PRO A 476 12.56 3.67 18.01
N ARG A 477 12.14 4.59 17.13
CA ARG A 477 12.11 4.40 15.69
C ARG A 477 13.36 4.91 15.01
N SER A 478 13.74 6.16 15.29
CA SER A 478 14.71 6.92 14.52
C SER A 478 15.89 7.40 15.36
N VAL A 479 17.03 7.50 14.71
CA VAL A 479 18.21 8.18 15.25
C VAL A 479 18.75 9.15 14.23
N LEU A 480 18.94 10.40 14.66
CA LEU A 480 19.61 11.45 13.91
C LEU A 480 21.00 11.65 14.49
N LEU A 481 22.01 11.50 13.63
CA LEU A 481 23.43 11.69 13.98
C LEU A 481 24.04 12.77 13.07
N PHE A 482 24.98 13.54 13.61
CA PHE A 482 25.77 14.52 12.84
C PHE A 482 27.23 14.10 12.79
N ALA A 483 27.86 14.37 11.65
CA ALA A 483 29.27 14.13 11.41
C ALA A 483 30.17 14.98 12.34
N PRO A 484 31.41 14.53 12.64
CA PRO A 484 32.33 15.22 13.57
C PRO A 484 32.90 16.52 13.00
N ALA A 485 33.01 16.66 11.70
CA ALA A 485 33.55 17.82 11.01
C ALA A 485 32.45 18.62 10.32
N GLY A 486 32.43 19.95 10.49
CA GLY A 486 31.49 20.84 9.82
C GLY A 486 30.75 21.80 10.77
N PRO A 487 29.92 22.69 10.21
CA PRO A 487 29.15 23.69 10.97
C PRO A 487 28.21 23.07 12.03
N ALA A 488 27.88 21.77 11.90
CA ALA A 488 27.04 21.04 12.85
C ALA A 488 27.62 20.97 14.29
N ARG A 489 28.91 21.20 14.49
CA ARG A 489 29.54 21.15 15.83
C ARG A 489 29.03 22.25 16.76
N THR A 490 28.70 23.41 16.23
CA THR A 490 28.10 24.54 16.95
C THR A 490 26.56 24.40 17.11
N ARG A 491 25.91 23.57 16.31
CA ARG A 491 24.47 23.41 16.23
C ARG A 491 23.86 22.56 17.36
N LEU A 492 24.63 21.63 17.94
CA LEU A 492 24.13 20.67 18.95
C LEU A 492 23.80 21.29 20.31
N ALA A 493 24.20 22.53 20.57
CA ALA A 493 23.97 23.18 21.88
C ALA A 493 22.59 23.85 22.01
N ALA A 494 21.88 24.10 20.91
CA ALA A 494 20.67 24.93 20.90
C ALA A 494 19.31 24.19 20.81
N PRO A 495 19.17 23.00 20.17
CA PRO A 495 17.85 22.53 19.73
C PRO A 495 16.91 22.01 20.82
N ALA A 496 17.41 21.40 21.90
CA ALA A 496 16.55 20.82 22.94
C ALA A 496 15.65 21.85 23.66
N ARG A 497 15.92 23.15 23.50
CA ARG A 497 15.11 24.23 24.06
C ARG A 497 14.09 24.82 23.07
N LEU A 498 14.17 24.46 21.78
CA LEU A 498 13.37 25.05 20.70
C LEU A 498 12.13 24.21 20.33
N LEU A 499 12.12 22.93 20.70
CA LEU A 499 10.96 22.07 20.42
C LEU A 499 9.87 22.31 21.47
N PRO A 500 8.62 22.55 21.06
CA PRO A 500 7.49 22.48 21.98
C PRO A 500 7.46 21.11 22.66
N GLU A 501 6.99 21.03 23.91
CA GLU A 501 6.69 19.75 24.53
C GLU A 501 5.52 19.11 23.77
N ASP A 502 5.85 18.13 22.95
CA ASP A 502 4.89 17.32 22.22
C ASP A 502 5.07 15.82 22.57
N ALA A 503 4.19 14.99 22.05
CA ALA A 503 4.20 13.56 22.32
C ALA A 503 5.51 12.90 21.84
N ASP A 504 6.07 13.32 20.72
CA ASP A 504 7.31 12.78 20.15
C ASP A 504 8.54 13.09 21.02
N LEU A 505 8.61 14.31 21.56
CA LEU A 505 9.68 14.71 22.48
C LEU A 505 9.58 13.94 23.80
N LEU A 506 8.37 13.78 24.31
CA LEU A 506 8.13 13.00 25.54
C LEU A 506 8.41 11.52 25.34
N LEU A 507 8.05 10.94 24.20
CA LEU A 507 8.43 9.57 23.80
C LEU A 507 9.95 9.41 23.75
N SER A 508 10.66 10.34 23.11
CA SER A 508 12.13 10.35 23.06
C SER A 508 12.75 10.40 24.48
N ARG A 509 12.21 11.27 25.36
CA ARG A 509 12.66 11.36 26.76
C ARG A 509 12.37 10.06 27.54
N GLY A 510 11.21 9.45 27.33
CA GLY A 510 10.82 8.18 27.94
C GLY A 510 11.76 7.06 27.50
N PHE A 511 11.97 6.90 26.20
CA PHE A 511 12.87 5.92 25.60
C PHE A 511 14.31 6.06 26.13
N GLN A 512 14.87 7.28 26.16
CA GLN A 512 16.21 7.53 26.69
C GLN A 512 16.33 7.22 28.18
N SER A 513 15.28 7.56 28.97
CA SER A 513 15.25 7.29 30.42
C SER A 513 15.22 5.79 30.69
N ARG A 514 14.40 5.02 29.95
CA ARG A 514 14.37 3.55 30.04
C ARG A 514 15.75 2.95 29.75
N ARG A 515 16.40 3.37 28.67
CA ARG A 515 17.74 2.87 28.30
C ARG A 515 18.84 3.20 29.32
N ARG A 516 18.64 4.21 30.16
CA ARG A 516 19.53 4.58 31.29
C ARG A 516 19.13 3.89 32.58
N GLY A 517 18.11 3.03 32.59
CA GLY A 517 17.61 2.33 33.76
C GLY A 517 16.72 3.16 34.69
N ASN A 518 16.38 4.40 34.33
CA ASN A 518 15.49 5.24 35.14
C ASN A 518 14.02 5.00 34.74
N LEU A 519 13.43 3.91 35.26
CA LEU A 519 12.11 3.43 34.85
C LEU A 519 10.98 4.36 35.28
N ASP A 520 11.09 5.04 36.44
CA ASP A 520 10.04 5.96 36.91
C ASP A 520 9.96 7.22 36.06
N ARG A 521 11.12 7.78 35.71
CA ARG A 521 11.18 8.91 34.78
C ARG A 521 10.72 8.52 33.37
N ALA A 522 11.04 7.29 32.94
CA ALA A 522 10.57 6.77 31.66
C ALA A 522 9.06 6.68 31.65
N ASN A 523 8.47 6.05 32.66
CA ASN A 523 7.02 5.87 32.77
C ASN A 523 6.27 7.22 32.83
N THR A 524 6.77 8.16 33.62
CA THR A 524 6.18 9.51 33.72
C THR A 524 6.14 10.21 32.35
N ALA A 525 7.24 10.16 31.60
CA ALA A 525 7.31 10.79 30.27
C ALA A 525 6.41 10.07 29.26
N LEU A 526 6.38 8.73 29.27
CA LEU A 526 5.56 7.93 28.34
C LEU A 526 4.06 8.10 28.61
N LEU A 527 3.63 8.15 29.88
CA LEU A 527 2.24 8.43 30.24
C LEU A 527 1.80 9.85 29.83
N ALA A 528 2.72 10.82 29.93
CA ALA A 528 2.45 12.17 29.44
C ALA A 528 2.34 12.19 27.89
N ALA A 529 3.23 11.47 27.18
CA ALA A 529 3.16 11.30 25.73
C ALA A 529 1.83 10.64 25.30
N GLN A 530 1.41 9.57 25.98
CA GLN A 530 0.16 8.85 25.71
C GLN A 530 -1.08 9.73 25.87
N ARG A 531 -1.10 10.63 26.85
CA ARG A 531 -2.21 11.58 27.00
C ARG A 531 -2.27 12.61 25.87
N MET A 532 -1.13 13.02 25.32
CA MET A 532 -1.04 13.99 24.22
C MET A 532 -1.36 13.36 22.87
N ASP A 533 -0.85 12.15 22.62
CA ASP A 533 -1.13 11.38 21.42
C ASP A 533 -1.38 9.90 21.75
N PRO A 534 -2.63 9.55 22.10
CA PRO A 534 -3.01 8.17 22.39
C PRO A 534 -2.98 7.28 21.12
N MET A 535 -2.75 7.85 19.94
CA MET A 535 -2.68 7.13 18.69
C MET A 535 -1.24 6.82 18.24
N GLN A 536 -0.24 7.05 19.11
CA GLN A 536 1.14 6.72 18.79
C GLN A 536 1.55 5.33 19.31
N LEU A 537 1.68 4.36 18.41
CA LEU A 537 1.90 2.95 18.74
C LEU A 537 3.17 2.70 19.57
N PHE A 538 4.26 3.41 19.28
CA PHE A 538 5.53 3.20 19.99
C PHE A 538 5.49 3.59 21.46
N ILE A 539 4.56 4.45 21.85
CA ILE A 539 4.33 4.78 23.28
C ILE A 539 3.91 3.51 24.03
N TYR A 540 2.98 2.75 23.46
CA TYR A 540 2.52 1.48 24.05
C TYR A 540 3.64 0.44 24.08
N GLY A 541 4.43 0.33 23.00
CA GLY A 541 5.60 -0.56 22.98
C GLY A 541 6.61 -0.21 24.08
N GLU A 542 6.91 1.06 24.28
CA GLU A 542 7.81 1.51 25.35
C GLU A 542 7.22 1.30 26.75
N LEU A 543 5.90 1.50 26.94
CA LEU A 543 5.22 1.19 28.20
C LEU A 543 5.25 -0.31 28.50
N MET A 544 5.05 -1.18 27.52
CA MET A 544 5.23 -2.63 27.66
C MET A 544 6.65 -3.00 28.08
N PHE A 545 7.69 -2.37 27.49
CA PHE A 545 9.08 -2.59 27.89
C PHE A 545 9.40 -2.05 29.28
N VAL A 546 8.81 -0.94 29.70
CA VAL A 546 8.95 -0.45 31.10
C VAL A 546 8.32 -1.44 32.07
N ALA A 547 7.11 -1.94 31.78
CA ALA A 547 6.43 -2.95 32.58
C ALA A 547 7.26 -4.24 32.68
N SER A 548 7.84 -4.70 31.55
CA SER A 548 8.69 -5.90 31.56
C SER A 548 9.95 -5.73 32.42
N LEU A 549 10.59 -4.57 32.37
CA LEU A 549 11.78 -4.29 33.19
C LEU A 549 11.46 -4.09 34.68
N ARG A 550 10.20 -3.83 35.03
CA ARG A 550 9.67 -3.83 36.39
C ARG A 550 9.17 -5.20 36.85
N GLU A 551 9.21 -6.20 35.96
CA GLU A 551 8.63 -7.52 36.16
C GLU A 551 7.12 -7.50 36.48
N ASP A 552 6.40 -6.46 36.01
CA ASP A 552 4.97 -6.28 36.22
C ASP A 552 4.16 -6.86 35.03
N ALA A 553 3.72 -8.11 35.21
CA ALA A 553 2.97 -8.85 34.19
C ALA A 553 1.56 -8.28 33.95
N ASP A 554 0.95 -7.68 34.98
CA ASP A 554 -0.41 -7.14 34.86
C ASP A 554 -0.39 -5.79 34.15
N GLU A 555 0.61 -4.93 34.42
CA GLU A 555 0.83 -3.69 33.67
C GLU A 555 1.14 -3.98 32.19
N LEU A 556 1.93 -5.03 31.88
CA LEU A 556 2.22 -5.43 30.51
C LEU A 556 0.96 -5.90 29.78
N ARG A 557 0.11 -6.71 30.39
CA ARG A 557 -1.18 -7.12 29.81
C ARG A 557 -2.07 -5.91 29.55
N HIS A 558 -2.18 -5.01 30.52
CA HIS A 558 -2.98 -3.78 30.41
C HIS A 558 -2.59 -2.97 29.17
N TRP A 559 -1.30 -2.67 28.98
CA TRP A 559 -0.83 -1.91 27.83
C TRP A 559 -1.01 -2.64 26.51
N THR A 560 -0.88 -3.99 26.50
CA THR A 560 -1.16 -4.80 25.31
C THR A 560 -2.64 -4.69 24.91
N GLU A 561 -3.54 -4.83 25.85
CA GLU A 561 -4.99 -4.76 25.62
C GLU A 561 -5.42 -3.36 25.19
N GLU A 562 -4.90 -2.32 25.81
CA GLU A 562 -5.20 -0.93 25.46
C GLU A 562 -4.71 -0.62 24.04
N ALA A 563 -3.49 -1.01 23.69
CA ALA A 563 -2.98 -0.87 22.34
C ALA A 563 -3.86 -1.58 21.29
N LEU A 564 -4.36 -2.79 21.59
CA LEU A 564 -5.26 -3.53 20.71
C LEU A 564 -6.63 -2.87 20.54
N GLN A 565 -7.13 -2.16 21.56
CA GLN A 565 -8.36 -1.36 21.46
C GLN A 565 -8.17 -0.14 20.55
N VAL A 566 -7.04 0.53 20.70
CA VAL A 566 -6.68 1.69 19.84
C VAL A 566 -6.42 1.27 18.40
N TYR A 567 -5.80 0.09 18.22
CA TYR A 567 -5.37 -0.42 16.91
C TYR A 567 -5.95 -1.79 16.57
N PRO A 568 -7.26 -1.93 16.41
CA PRO A 568 -7.89 -3.24 16.22
C PRO A 568 -7.48 -3.96 14.91
N ARG A 569 -6.78 -3.29 14.00
CA ARG A 569 -6.31 -3.84 12.72
C ARG A 569 -4.81 -4.07 12.64
N ARG A 570 -4.02 -3.47 13.54
CA ARG A 570 -2.53 -3.53 13.52
C ARG A 570 -2.01 -4.44 14.63
N TRP A 571 -2.34 -5.70 14.55
CA TRP A 571 -2.00 -6.65 15.58
C TRP A 571 -0.52 -7.04 15.58
N ASN A 572 0.12 -7.08 14.39
CA ASN A 572 1.50 -7.58 14.29
C ASN A 572 2.51 -6.75 15.10
N PRO A 573 2.58 -5.41 14.98
CA PRO A 573 3.51 -4.64 15.80
C PRO A 573 3.22 -4.77 17.29
N ILE A 574 1.95 -4.74 17.70
CA ILE A 574 1.55 -4.86 19.12
C ILE A 574 1.99 -6.22 19.67
N TRP A 575 1.69 -7.31 18.95
CA TRP A 575 2.08 -8.64 19.37
C TRP A 575 3.60 -8.84 19.33
N SER A 576 4.32 -8.16 18.43
CA SER A 576 5.79 -8.16 18.41
C SER A 576 6.38 -7.45 19.63
N PHE A 577 5.82 -6.31 20.06
CA PHE A 577 6.23 -5.65 21.30
C PHE A 577 5.93 -6.49 22.53
N ALA A 578 4.72 -7.05 22.62
CA ALA A 578 4.32 -7.91 23.72
C ALA A 578 5.20 -9.18 23.80
N GLU A 579 5.49 -9.81 22.66
CA GLU A 579 6.37 -10.97 22.58
C GLU A 579 7.76 -10.67 23.14
N GLN A 580 8.39 -9.58 22.66
CA GLN A 580 9.71 -9.17 23.14
C GLN A 580 9.71 -8.81 24.63
N ALA A 581 8.64 -8.18 25.12
CA ALA A 581 8.50 -7.82 26.52
C ALA A 581 8.31 -9.07 27.42
N TRP A 582 7.50 -10.05 26.99
CA TRP A 582 7.34 -11.33 27.70
C TRP A 582 8.62 -12.17 27.70
N ASP A 583 9.33 -12.20 26.57
CA ASP A 583 10.62 -12.89 26.45
C ASP A 583 11.66 -12.30 27.40
N ALA A 584 11.70 -10.96 27.49
CA ALA A 584 12.61 -10.24 28.42
C ALA A 584 12.31 -10.56 29.91
N MET A 585 11.06 -10.93 30.26
CA MET A 585 10.66 -11.39 31.59
C MET A 585 10.92 -12.90 31.81
N GLY A 586 11.39 -13.63 30.81
CA GLY A 586 11.52 -15.09 30.84
C GLY A 586 10.17 -15.84 30.82
N ARG A 587 9.08 -15.16 30.43
CA ARG A 587 7.71 -15.70 30.36
C ARG A 587 7.48 -16.37 29.01
N CYS A 588 8.05 -17.56 28.83
CA CYS A 588 8.10 -18.28 27.56
C CYS A 588 6.70 -18.59 26.99
N GLU A 589 5.73 -19.00 27.80
CA GLU A 589 4.40 -19.38 27.33
C GLU A 589 3.65 -18.16 26.75
N GLU A 590 3.69 -17.03 27.44
CA GLU A 590 3.07 -15.79 27.02
C GLU A 590 3.77 -15.19 25.76
N SER A 591 5.09 -15.30 25.69
CA SER A 591 5.85 -14.92 24.51
C SER A 591 5.45 -15.75 23.27
N LEU A 592 5.31 -17.08 23.43
CA LEU A 592 4.84 -17.97 22.38
C LEU A 592 3.38 -17.68 21.96
N GLU A 593 2.52 -17.36 22.92
CA GLU A 593 1.15 -16.99 22.62
C GLU A 593 1.12 -15.71 21.77
N ALA A 594 1.92 -14.71 22.11
CA ALA A 594 2.05 -13.49 21.34
C ALA A 594 2.56 -13.75 19.91
N LEU A 595 3.60 -14.58 19.75
CA LEU A 595 4.10 -14.99 18.42
C LEU A 595 3.03 -15.65 17.54
N ARG A 596 2.20 -16.54 18.12
CA ARG A 596 1.12 -17.21 17.39
C ARG A 596 0.02 -16.25 16.90
N LYS A 597 -0.12 -15.10 17.56
CA LYS A 597 -1.08 -14.05 17.17
C LYS A 597 -0.58 -13.17 16.04
N ILE A 598 0.73 -13.20 15.72
CA ILE A 598 1.29 -12.45 14.59
C ILE A 598 0.77 -13.02 13.27
N ARG A 599 0.17 -12.17 12.44
CA ARG A 599 -0.38 -12.54 11.13
C ARG A 599 0.68 -12.40 10.04
N LEU A 600 1.16 -13.53 9.56
CA LEU A 600 2.23 -13.62 8.55
C LEU A 600 1.71 -13.65 7.10
N GLY A 601 0.42 -13.42 6.86
CA GLY A 601 -0.23 -13.60 5.55
C GLY A 601 -0.09 -12.43 4.57
N GLY A 602 0.53 -11.32 4.96
CA GLY A 602 0.66 -10.13 4.11
C GLY A 602 1.77 -10.25 3.06
N PRO A 603 1.66 -9.55 1.90
CA PRO A 603 2.63 -9.62 0.81
C PRO A 603 3.94 -8.88 1.12
N PHE A 604 3.90 -7.93 2.04
CA PHE A 604 5.04 -7.08 2.43
C PHE A 604 5.80 -7.61 3.64
N ILE A 605 5.45 -8.80 4.12
CA ILE A 605 6.21 -9.48 5.16
C ILE A 605 7.33 -10.26 4.49
N ALA A 606 8.58 -9.94 4.83
CA ALA A 606 9.76 -10.62 4.32
C ALA A 606 9.70 -12.12 4.66
N ASP A 607 10.10 -12.96 3.71
CA ASP A 607 10.10 -14.42 3.92
C ASP A 607 11.07 -14.83 5.05
N GLU A 608 12.14 -14.05 5.28
CA GLU A 608 13.04 -14.19 6.43
C GLU A 608 12.30 -14.04 7.75
N LEU A 609 11.50 -12.99 7.92
CA LEU A 609 10.70 -12.78 9.13
C LEU A 609 9.64 -13.88 9.31
N ARG A 610 9.03 -14.35 8.21
CA ARG A 610 8.10 -15.50 8.28
C ARG A 610 8.79 -16.74 8.77
N ASN A 611 9.96 -17.04 8.20
CA ASN A 611 10.74 -18.22 8.55
C ASN A 611 11.24 -18.11 9.99
N GLU A 612 11.72 -16.96 10.39
CA GLU A 612 12.18 -16.70 11.77
C GLU A 612 11.05 -16.94 12.79
N VAL A 613 9.90 -16.30 12.61
CA VAL A 613 8.74 -16.47 13.50
C VAL A 613 8.26 -17.92 13.52
N GLN A 614 8.19 -18.59 12.36
CA GLN A 614 7.80 -20.00 12.29
C GLN A 614 8.83 -20.92 12.95
N THR A 615 10.12 -20.64 12.79
CA THR A 615 11.21 -21.39 13.43
C THR A 615 11.15 -21.20 14.93
N ARG A 616 11.04 -19.95 15.43
CA ARG A 616 10.86 -19.68 16.86
C ARG A 616 9.65 -20.40 17.44
N ILE A 617 8.49 -20.43 16.75
CA ILE A 617 7.31 -21.19 17.19
C ILE A 617 7.57 -22.70 17.24
N ARG A 618 8.38 -23.25 16.31
CA ARG A 618 8.70 -24.68 16.27
C ARG A 618 9.75 -25.10 17.32
N GLU A 619 10.75 -24.24 17.51
CA GLU A 619 11.90 -24.52 18.36
C GLU A 619 11.64 -24.18 19.83
N SER A 620 10.68 -23.29 20.12
CA SER A 620 10.33 -22.94 21.49
C SER A 620 9.58 -24.08 22.17
N GLN A 621 10.34 -25.03 22.66
CA GLN A 621 9.90 -25.89 23.75
C GLN A 621 10.12 -25.10 25.05
N CYS A 622 9.05 -24.53 25.59
CA CYS A 622 9.13 -23.98 26.94
C CYS A 622 9.46 -25.14 27.87
N SER A 623 10.74 -25.29 28.20
CA SER A 623 11.13 -26.22 29.25
C SER A 623 10.51 -25.73 30.56
N PRO A 624 9.80 -26.56 31.33
CA PRO A 624 9.32 -26.16 32.63
C PRO A 624 10.54 -25.70 33.44
N VAL A 625 10.47 -24.47 33.91
CA VAL A 625 11.46 -23.93 34.85
C VAL A 625 11.48 -24.87 36.04
N ARG A 626 12.59 -25.61 36.22
CA ARG A 626 12.82 -26.46 37.41
C ARG A 626 13.17 -25.62 38.62
#